data_8b93e37cbe915b1da04fe717b01845f2
#
_entry.id   8b93e37cbe915b1da04fe717b01845f2
#
_cell.length_a   1.000
_cell.length_b   1.000
_cell.length_c   1.000
_cell.angle_alpha   90.00
_cell.angle_beta   90.00
_cell.angle_gamma   90.00
#
_symmetry.space_group_name_H-M   'P 1'
#
loop_
_entity.id
_entity.type
_entity.pdbx_description
1 polymer ?
#
loop_
_entity_poly.entity_id
_entity_poly.type
_entity_poly.pdbx_seq_one_letter_code
_entity_poly.pdbx_strand_id
1 'polypeptide(L)'
;MSAPPVRIRDLHYAVGARPIFAGVDIDVPQGQITAVMGPSGTGKTTLLRLLTGQAAADRGRIELFGESVGELDKARLYALRRRTGMLFQNGALLTDLTVFENVAFPVRAHARLPESVLRRLVLTKLEAVGLRGAAELMPSQLSGGMARRVALARAIVMDPELLIYDEPFVGLDPISMGVIVRLIRELNETLGVTSIVVSHDVEELATIAHRSYLLSEGRVVAAGTPEELARSGKPVVRQFMSGAADGPVPFHFPAGDLAADILGRAQQDKLPRGRL
;
A
#
# COMPACT_ATOMS: atom_id res chain seq x y z
N MET A 1 14.25 -10.26 -20.78
CA MET A 1 13.78 -9.62 -19.51
C MET A 1 12.81 -10.59 -18.87
N SER A 2 13.00 -10.96 -17.61
CA SER A 2 12.05 -11.82 -16.88
C SER A 2 10.69 -11.12 -16.76
N ALA A 3 9.61 -11.91 -16.69
CA ALA A 3 8.28 -11.36 -16.45
C ALA A 3 8.25 -10.62 -15.09
N PRO A 4 7.56 -9.48 -14.99
CA PRO A 4 7.46 -8.76 -13.72
C PRO A 4 6.76 -9.62 -12.66
N PRO A 5 7.22 -9.60 -11.39
CA PRO A 5 6.62 -10.39 -10.32
C PRO A 5 5.16 -10.01 -10.02
N VAL A 6 4.75 -8.81 -10.38
CA VAL A 6 3.34 -8.36 -10.31
C VAL A 6 2.95 -7.75 -11.64
N ARG A 7 1.86 -8.26 -12.19
CA ARG A 7 1.24 -7.74 -13.41
C ARG A 7 -0.26 -7.60 -13.23
N ILE A 8 -0.79 -6.44 -13.55
CA ILE A 8 -2.23 -6.14 -13.54
C ILE A 8 -2.61 -5.70 -14.94
N ARG A 9 -3.69 -6.27 -15.49
CA ARG A 9 -4.19 -5.96 -16.84
C ARG A 9 -5.69 -5.80 -16.85
N ASP A 10 -6.15 -4.70 -17.44
CA ASP A 10 -7.56 -4.34 -17.66
C ASP A 10 -8.41 -4.57 -16.39
N LEU A 11 -7.87 -4.16 -15.23
CA LEU A 11 -8.53 -4.41 -13.96
C LEU A 11 -9.78 -3.56 -13.80
N HIS A 12 -10.91 -4.21 -13.59
CA HIS A 12 -12.19 -3.62 -13.23
C HIS A 12 -12.65 -4.17 -11.89
N TYR A 13 -13.17 -3.29 -11.05
CA TYR A 13 -13.73 -3.66 -9.76
C TYR A 13 -14.72 -2.60 -9.29
N ALA A 14 -15.86 -3.02 -8.76
CA ALA A 14 -16.87 -2.14 -8.19
C ALA A 14 -17.28 -2.59 -6.78
N VAL A 15 -17.72 -1.64 -5.97
CA VAL A 15 -18.37 -1.91 -4.69
C VAL A 15 -19.84 -1.49 -4.82
N GLY A 16 -20.72 -2.48 -4.90
CA GLY A 16 -22.12 -2.25 -5.28
C GLY A 16 -22.19 -1.65 -6.69
N ALA A 17 -22.79 -0.49 -6.82
CA ALA A 17 -22.88 0.21 -8.12
C ALA A 17 -21.75 1.23 -8.35
N ARG A 18 -20.82 1.39 -7.40
CA ARG A 18 -19.70 2.35 -7.50
C ARG A 18 -18.48 1.68 -8.13
N PRO A 19 -18.08 2.07 -9.36
CA PRO A 19 -16.84 1.60 -9.93
C PRO A 19 -15.64 2.17 -9.14
N ILE A 20 -14.73 1.30 -8.76
CA ILE A 20 -13.45 1.65 -8.10
C ILE A 20 -12.33 1.63 -9.13
N PHE A 21 -12.31 0.60 -10.00
CA PHE A 21 -11.35 0.49 -11.11
C PHE A 21 -12.09 0.28 -12.43
N ALA A 22 -11.58 0.92 -13.48
CA ALA A 22 -12.18 0.95 -14.82
C ALA A 22 -11.09 0.78 -15.91
N GLY A 23 -10.38 -0.35 -15.88
CA GLY A 23 -9.29 -0.67 -16.80
C GLY A 23 -7.93 -0.15 -16.28
N VAL A 24 -7.45 -0.71 -15.16
CA VAL A 24 -6.15 -0.38 -14.57
C VAL A 24 -5.10 -1.38 -15.03
N ASP A 25 -3.98 -0.85 -15.54
CA ASP A 25 -2.77 -1.60 -15.93
C ASP A 25 -1.58 -1.16 -15.09
N ILE A 26 -0.92 -2.12 -14.43
CA ILE A 26 0.28 -1.88 -13.60
C ILE A 26 1.26 -3.04 -13.80
N ASP A 27 2.54 -2.71 -13.99
CA ASP A 27 3.67 -3.63 -13.91
C ASP A 27 4.57 -3.22 -12.74
N VAL A 28 4.96 -4.19 -11.92
CA VAL A 28 5.93 -3.99 -10.85
C VAL A 28 7.21 -4.74 -11.23
N PRO A 29 8.27 -4.04 -11.66
CA PRO A 29 9.53 -4.67 -12.04
C PRO A 29 10.20 -5.34 -10.84
N GLN A 30 10.88 -6.46 -11.10
CA GLN A 30 11.60 -7.20 -10.07
C GLN A 30 12.72 -6.34 -9.45
N GLY A 31 12.86 -6.41 -8.12
CA GLY A 31 13.90 -5.74 -7.36
C GLY A 31 13.73 -4.21 -7.30
N GLN A 32 12.61 -3.67 -7.77
CA GLN A 32 12.35 -2.23 -7.74
C GLN A 32 11.28 -1.86 -6.70
N ILE A 33 11.32 -0.60 -6.28
CA ILE A 33 10.26 0.02 -5.49
C ILE A 33 9.30 0.71 -6.48
N THR A 34 8.05 0.22 -6.51
CA THR A 34 6.97 0.80 -7.30
C THR A 34 6.01 1.53 -6.38
N ALA A 35 5.82 2.82 -6.60
CA ALA A 35 4.83 3.63 -5.89
C ALA A 35 3.48 3.58 -6.61
N VAL A 36 2.40 3.41 -5.84
CA VAL A 36 1.02 3.60 -6.31
C VAL A 36 0.41 4.74 -5.52
N MET A 37 0.27 5.88 -6.19
CA MET A 37 -0.16 7.15 -5.62
C MET A 37 -1.59 7.49 -6.04
N GLY A 38 -2.18 8.43 -5.35
CA GLY A 38 -3.48 9.00 -5.69
C GLY A 38 -4.21 9.60 -4.49
N PRO A 39 -5.20 10.47 -4.71
CA PRO A 39 -6.03 11.03 -3.65
C PRO A 39 -6.66 9.97 -2.75
N SER A 40 -7.09 10.37 -1.56
CA SER A 40 -7.85 9.49 -0.68
C SER A 40 -9.13 8.99 -1.36
N GLY A 41 -9.47 7.72 -1.16
CA GLY A 41 -10.68 7.12 -1.75
C GLY A 41 -10.54 6.67 -3.21
N THR A 42 -9.37 6.75 -3.85
CA THR A 42 -9.13 6.26 -5.23
C THR A 42 -9.00 4.74 -5.34
N GLY A 43 -9.13 4.01 -4.22
CA GLY A 43 -9.10 2.54 -4.23
C GLY A 43 -7.73 1.92 -3.97
N LYS A 44 -6.73 2.67 -3.51
CA LYS A 44 -5.36 2.16 -3.25
C LYS A 44 -5.36 0.90 -2.36
N THR A 45 -6.00 0.95 -1.19
CA THR A 45 -6.13 -0.21 -0.29
C THR A 45 -6.96 -1.33 -0.93
N THR A 46 -7.97 -0.99 -1.76
CA THR A 46 -8.74 -1.98 -2.53
C THR A 46 -7.85 -2.72 -3.52
N LEU A 47 -6.92 -2.02 -4.19
CA LEU A 47 -5.93 -2.64 -5.08
C LEU A 47 -5.10 -3.69 -4.32
N LEU A 48 -4.66 -3.38 -3.11
CA LEU A 48 -3.90 -4.32 -2.28
C LEU A 48 -4.74 -5.54 -1.85
N ARG A 49 -6.02 -5.34 -1.56
CA ARG A 49 -6.95 -6.47 -1.25
C ARG A 49 -7.16 -7.38 -2.45
N LEU A 50 -7.28 -6.83 -3.65
CA LEU A 50 -7.38 -7.61 -4.90
C LEU A 50 -6.06 -8.34 -5.17
N LEU A 51 -4.92 -7.65 -5.04
CA LEU A 51 -3.59 -8.20 -5.24
C LEU A 51 -3.29 -9.38 -4.31
N THR A 52 -3.75 -9.31 -3.07
CA THR A 52 -3.55 -10.38 -2.07
C THR A 52 -4.66 -11.44 -2.07
N GLY A 53 -5.59 -11.38 -3.03
CA GLY A 53 -6.70 -12.33 -3.16
C GLY A 53 -7.69 -12.28 -1.98
N GLN A 54 -7.84 -11.12 -1.31
CA GLN A 54 -8.88 -10.89 -0.30
C GLN A 54 -10.21 -10.46 -0.94
N ALA A 55 -10.17 -10.02 -2.19
CA ALA A 55 -11.32 -9.75 -3.03
C ALA A 55 -11.03 -10.26 -4.45
N ALA A 56 -12.06 -10.57 -5.21
CA ALA A 56 -11.95 -10.96 -6.61
C ALA A 56 -12.24 -9.77 -7.52
N ALA A 57 -11.50 -9.63 -8.60
CA ALA A 57 -11.78 -8.65 -9.65
C ALA A 57 -13.06 -9.00 -10.41
N ASP A 58 -13.82 -7.99 -10.84
CA ASP A 58 -15.01 -8.21 -11.69
C ASP A 58 -14.58 -8.58 -13.11
N ARG A 59 -13.48 -7.98 -13.59
CA ARG A 59 -12.88 -8.23 -14.89
C ARG A 59 -11.39 -7.89 -14.86
N GLY A 60 -10.65 -8.44 -15.82
CA GLY A 60 -9.20 -8.25 -15.94
C GLY A 60 -8.43 -9.34 -15.21
N ARG A 61 -7.12 -9.15 -15.09
CA ARG A 61 -6.23 -10.17 -14.55
C ARG A 61 -5.18 -9.56 -13.62
N ILE A 62 -4.97 -10.24 -12.50
CA ILE A 62 -3.89 -9.93 -11.56
C ILE A 62 -3.00 -11.16 -11.47
N GLU A 63 -1.74 -10.99 -11.81
CA GLU A 63 -0.72 -12.03 -11.71
C GLU A 63 0.31 -11.67 -10.63
N LEU A 64 0.56 -12.63 -9.73
CA LEU A 64 1.68 -12.59 -8.79
C LEU A 64 2.62 -13.76 -9.12
N PHE A 65 3.89 -13.45 -9.36
CA PHE A 65 4.94 -14.43 -9.70
C PHE A 65 4.53 -15.36 -10.84
N GLY A 66 3.77 -14.83 -11.82
CA GLY A 66 3.27 -15.58 -12.98
C GLY A 66 2.00 -16.39 -12.74
N GLU A 67 1.44 -16.37 -11.53
CA GLU A 67 0.19 -17.05 -11.19
C GLU A 67 -0.99 -16.07 -11.16
N SER A 68 -2.11 -16.42 -11.79
CA SER A 68 -3.34 -15.62 -11.78
C SER A 68 -4.05 -15.73 -10.42
N VAL A 69 -4.05 -14.65 -9.64
CA VAL A 69 -4.59 -14.63 -8.27
C VAL A 69 -6.06 -15.06 -8.22
N GLY A 70 -6.86 -14.67 -9.20
CA GLY A 70 -8.29 -14.99 -9.25
C GLY A 70 -8.60 -16.46 -9.59
N GLU A 71 -7.61 -17.22 -10.07
CA GLU A 71 -7.76 -18.62 -10.47
C GLU A 71 -7.18 -19.61 -9.45
N LEU A 72 -6.59 -19.08 -8.36
CA LEU A 72 -5.93 -19.92 -7.36
C LEU A 72 -6.94 -20.56 -6.39
N ASP A 73 -6.73 -21.81 -6.09
CA ASP A 73 -7.33 -22.46 -4.92
C ASP A 73 -6.74 -21.90 -3.61
N LYS A 74 -7.37 -22.26 -2.48
CA LYS A 74 -6.90 -21.80 -1.16
C LYS A 74 -5.45 -22.17 -0.88
N ALA A 75 -5.03 -23.39 -1.20
CA ALA A 75 -3.69 -23.89 -0.87
C ALA A 75 -2.62 -23.10 -1.65
N ARG A 76 -2.83 -22.90 -2.94
CA ARG A 76 -1.93 -22.10 -3.79
C ARG A 76 -1.91 -20.64 -3.39
N LEU A 77 -3.09 -20.06 -3.05
CA LEU A 77 -3.16 -18.67 -2.56
C LEU A 77 -2.39 -18.50 -1.25
N TYR A 78 -2.48 -19.47 -0.31
CA TYR A 78 -1.67 -19.44 0.91
C TYR A 78 -0.17 -19.57 0.62
N ALA A 79 0.23 -20.43 -0.31
CA ALA A 79 1.62 -20.56 -0.73
C ALA A 79 2.16 -19.24 -1.31
N LEU A 80 1.37 -18.58 -2.13
CA LEU A 80 1.69 -17.28 -2.73
C LEU A 80 1.82 -16.16 -1.67
N ARG A 81 0.89 -16.12 -0.70
CA ARG A 81 0.94 -15.15 0.41
C ARG A 81 2.18 -15.33 1.30
N ARG A 82 2.72 -16.53 1.44
CA ARG A 82 3.99 -16.78 2.17
C ARG A 82 5.20 -16.10 1.52
N ARG A 83 5.16 -15.87 0.21
CA ARG A 83 6.18 -15.15 -0.56
C ARG A 83 5.98 -13.64 -0.53
N THR A 84 4.91 -13.17 0.13
CA THR A 84 4.52 -11.76 0.17
C THR A 84 4.48 -11.28 1.62
N GLY A 85 5.27 -10.26 1.95
CA GLY A 85 5.18 -9.54 3.21
C GLY A 85 4.27 -8.32 3.08
N MET A 86 3.55 -7.97 4.14
CA MET A 86 2.68 -6.80 4.13
C MET A 86 2.80 -5.97 5.40
N LEU A 87 3.07 -4.68 5.23
CA LEU A 87 2.98 -3.66 6.26
C LEU A 87 1.65 -2.94 6.13
N PHE A 88 0.75 -3.13 7.09
CA PHE A 88 -0.56 -2.47 7.14
C PHE A 88 -0.47 -1.06 7.69
N GLN A 89 -1.39 -0.19 7.29
CA GLN A 89 -1.45 1.22 7.68
C GLN A 89 -1.34 1.44 9.20
N ASN A 90 -1.99 0.63 10.02
CA ASN A 90 -1.94 0.72 11.48
C ASN A 90 -0.92 -0.23 12.13
N GLY A 91 0.02 -0.80 11.34
CA GLY A 91 0.93 -1.84 11.78
C GLY A 91 0.24 -3.17 12.09
N ALA A 92 -1.00 -3.18 12.52
CA ALA A 92 -1.82 -4.35 12.87
C ALA A 92 -1.08 -5.35 13.79
N LEU A 93 -0.42 -4.84 14.82
CA LEU A 93 0.23 -5.67 15.83
C LEU A 93 -0.83 -6.40 16.68
N LEU A 94 -0.55 -7.64 17.04
CA LEU A 94 -1.36 -8.41 17.96
C LEU A 94 -1.09 -7.87 19.38
N THR A 95 -2.10 -7.26 19.98
CA THR A 95 -1.98 -6.49 21.23
C THR A 95 -1.61 -7.33 22.45
N ASP A 96 -1.97 -8.62 22.42
CA ASP A 96 -1.77 -9.58 23.50
C ASP A 96 -0.44 -10.34 23.40
N LEU A 97 0.38 -10.02 22.39
CA LEU A 97 1.67 -10.62 22.12
C LEU A 97 2.78 -9.60 22.28
N THR A 98 3.93 -10.02 22.81
CA THR A 98 5.14 -9.20 22.86
C THR A 98 5.62 -8.83 21.43
N VAL A 99 6.56 -7.92 21.33
CA VAL A 99 7.27 -7.59 20.08
C VAL A 99 7.89 -8.85 19.47
N PHE A 100 8.56 -9.67 20.29
CA PHE A 100 9.14 -10.93 19.84
C PHE A 100 8.07 -11.86 19.24
N GLU A 101 6.99 -12.08 19.96
CA GLU A 101 5.90 -12.98 19.51
C GLU A 101 5.18 -12.44 18.27
N ASN A 102 5.00 -11.13 18.15
CA ASN A 102 4.47 -10.53 16.92
C ASN A 102 5.32 -10.85 15.69
N VAL A 103 6.64 -10.76 15.81
CA VAL A 103 7.55 -11.08 14.71
C VAL A 103 7.67 -12.59 14.48
N ALA A 104 7.63 -13.39 15.56
CA ALA A 104 7.65 -14.87 15.48
C ALA A 104 6.37 -15.46 14.88
N PHE A 105 5.23 -14.77 14.99
CA PHE A 105 3.91 -15.28 14.65
C PHE A 105 3.81 -15.87 13.23
N PRO A 106 4.25 -15.21 12.15
CA PRO A 106 4.20 -15.79 10.80
C PRO A 106 5.04 -17.06 10.69
N VAL A 107 6.20 -17.10 11.34
CA VAL A 107 7.08 -18.29 11.31
C VAL A 107 6.40 -19.46 11.99
N ARG A 108 5.83 -19.26 13.20
CA ARG A 108 5.12 -20.30 13.92
C ARG A 108 3.88 -20.82 13.17
N ALA A 109 3.22 -19.93 12.41
CA ALA A 109 2.06 -20.29 11.60
C ALA A 109 2.41 -21.16 10.37
N HIS A 110 3.62 -21.01 9.84
CA HIS A 110 3.99 -21.59 8.54
C HIS A 110 5.16 -22.57 8.58
N ALA A 111 5.95 -22.61 9.66
CA ALA A 111 7.13 -23.46 9.79
C ALA A 111 7.25 -24.03 11.20
N ARG A 112 7.87 -25.19 11.31
CA ARG A 112 8.25 -25.79 12.59
C ARG A 112 9.76 -25.66 12.75
N LEU A 113 10.22 -24.63 13.46
CA LEU A 113 11.61 -24.41 13.76
C LEU A 113 11.90 -24.70 15.24
N PRO A 114 13.11 -25.22 15.58
CA PRO A 114 13.58 -25.24 16.95
C PRO A 114 13.56 -23.83 17.57
N GLU A 115 13.18 -23.68 18.82
CA GLU A 115 13.02 -22.37 19.48
C GLU A 115 14.30 -21.52 19.44
N SER A 116 15.45 -22.17 19.54
CA SER A 116 16.76 -21.49 19.44
C SER A 116 17.03 -20.91 18.03
N VAL A 117 16.49 -21.52 16.98
CA VAL A 117 16.59 -21.01 15.61
C VAL A 117 15.59 -19.87 15.40
N LEU A 118 14.34 -20.06 15.84
CA LEU A 118 13.32 -19.02 15.79
C LEU A 118 13.76 -17.75 16.51
N ARG A 119 14.32 -17.89 17.73
CA ARG A 119 14.84 -16.77 18.50
C ARG A 119 15.91 -15.99 17.73
N ARG A 120 16.89 -16.67 17.15
CA ARG A 120 17.93 -16.02 16.34
C ARG A 120 17.34 -15.28 15.14
N LEU A 121 16.43 -15.92 14.41
CA LEU A 121 15.77 -15.33 13.26
C LEU A 121 15.04 -14.03 13.64
N VAL A 122 14.17 -14.09 14.67
CA VAL A 122 13.40 -12.94 15.14
C VAL A 122 14.30 -11.80 15.61
N LEU A 123 15.32 -12.10 16.42
CA LEU A 123 16.24 -11.07 16.90
C LEU A 123 17.05 -10.42 15.76
N THR A 124 17.41 -11.18 14.71
CA THR A 124 18.05 -10.63 13.51
C THR A 124 17.12 -9.67 12.77
N LYS A 125 15.82 -10.01 12.62
CA LYS A 125 14.87 -9.11 11.98
C LYS A 125 14.55 -7.86 12.82
N LEU A 126 14.52 -8.02 14.15
CA LEU A 126 14.38 -6.87 15.05
C LEU A 126 15.61 -5.97 15.03
N GLU A 127 16.82 -6.54 14.89
CA GLU A 127 18.04 -5.75 14.70
C GLU A 127 18.00 -4.94 13.40
N ALA A 128 17.56 -5.54 12.30
CA ALA A 128 17.43 -4.86 11.01
C ALA A 128 16.53 -3.61 11.04
N VAL A 129 15.58 -3.56 11.99
CA VAL A 129 14.72 -2.38 12.21
C VAL A 129 15.10 -1.57 13.46
N GLY A 130 16.26 -1.89 14.09
CA GLY A 130 16.80 -1.18 15.26
C GLY A 130 16.00 -1.37 16.54
N LEU A 131 15.31 -2.51 16.71
CA LEU A 131 14.44 -2.78 17.86
C LEU A 131 14.74 -4.10 18.60
N ARG A 132 15.95 -4.66 18.45
CA ARG A 132 16.30 -5.90 19.17
C ARG A 132 16.13 -5.78 20.68
N GLY A 133 16.47 -4.63 21.26
CA GLY A 133 16.34 -4.37 22.70
C GLY A 133 14.89 -4.24 23.19
N ALA A 134 13.92 -4.14 22.27
CA ALA A 134 12.48 -4.02 22.58
C ALA A 134 11.73 -5.37 22.50
N ALA A 135 12.43 -6.49 22.33
CA ALA A 135 11.83 -7.79 22.05
C ALA A 135 10.76 -8.23 23.05
N GLU A 136 10.96 -7.91 24.33
CA GLU A 136 10.04 -8.32 25.42
C GLU A 136 8.94 -7.27 25.72
N LEU A 137 8.96 -6.12 25.03
CA LEU A 137 7.93 -5.09 25.23
C LEU A 137 6.59 -5.53 24.62
N MET A 138 5.51 -5.00 25.20
CA MET A 138 4.17 -5.12 24.64
C MET A 138 3.88 -3.98 23.64
N PRO A 139 2.99 -4.16 22.66
CA PRO A 139 2.62 -3.10 21.72
C PRO A 139 2.17 -1.79 22.37
N SER A 140 1.51 -1.87 23.54
CA SER A 140 1.08 -0.69 24.32
C SER A 140 2.23 0.16 24.88
N GLN A 141 3.44 -0.38 24.91
CA GLN A 141 4.66 0.30 25.40
C GLN A 141 5.47 0.95 24.26
N LEU A 142 5.00 0.81 23.02
CA LEU A 142 5.71 1.29 21.84
C LEU A 142 5.21 2.67 21.41
N SER A 143 6.13 3.51 20.91
CA SER A 143 5.72 4.67 20.11
C SER A 143 5.14 4.23 18.75
N GLY A 144 4.41 5.11 18.07
CA GLY A 144 3.87 4.82 16.74
C GLY A 144 4.95 4.39 15.72
N GLY A 145 6.10 5.09 15.74
CA GLY A 145 7.25 4.74 14.90
C GLY A 145 7.88 3.39 15.27
N MET A 146 7.95 3.05 16.57
CA MET A 146 8.41 1.73 17.01
C MET A 146 7.44 0.64 16.56
N ALA A 147 6.13 0.82 16.76
CA ALA A 147 5.11 -0.14 16.35
C ALA A 147 5.17 -0.40 14.84
N ARG A 148 5.38 0.64 14.02
CA ARG A 148 5.55 0.52 12.58
C ARG A 148 6.78 -0.31 12.22
N ARG A 149 7.91 -0.10 12.89
CA ARG A 149 9.14 -0.87 12.68
C ARG A 149 9.00 -2.33 13.11
N VAL A 150 8.31 -2.63 14.21
CA VAL A 150 7.98 -4.02 14.59
C VAL A 150 7.12 -4.70 13.53
N ALA A 151 6.10 -4.01 13.02
CA ALA A 151 5.26 -4.52 11.95
C ALA A 151 6.06 -4.78 10.66
N LEU A 152 7.07 -3.94 10.37
CA LEU A 152 8.00 -4.16 9.27
C LEU A 152 8.88 -5.41 9.51
N ALA A 153 9.44 -5.58 10.71
CA ALA A 153 10.20 -6.78 11.07
C ALA A 153 9.35 -8.05 10.89
N ARG A 154 8.07 -8.01 11.29
CA ARG A 154 7.12 -9.10 11.07
C ARG A 154 6.86 -9.36 9.59
N ALA A 155 6.76 -8.31 8.76
CA ALA A 155 6.53 -8.45 7.32
C ALA A 155 7.72 -9.12 6.61
N ILE A 156 8.95 -8.92 7.09
CA ILE A 156 10.17 -9.46 6.46
C ILE A 156 10.68 -10.76 7.10
N VAL A 157 10.02 -11.29 8.15
CA VAL A 157 10.54 -12.44 8.90
C VAL A 157 10.60 -13.73 8.09
N MET A 158 9.75 -13.86 7.08
CA MET A 158 9.68 -15.01 6.18
C MET A 158 10.53 -14.86 4.90
N ASP A 159 11.40 -13.83 4.83
CA ASP A 159 12.20 -13.49 3.64
C ASP A 159 11.36 -13.42 2.35
N PRO A 160 10.33 -12.55 2.30
CA PRO A 160 9.42 -12.48 1.16
C PRO A 160 10.11 -11.95 -0.10
N GLU A 161 9.61 -12.38 -1.26
CA GLU A 161 10.04 -11.89 -2.58
C GLU A 161 9.37 -10.58 -2.97
N LEU A 162 8.20 -10.29 -2.38
CA LEU A 162 7.42 -9.07 -2.56
C LEU A 162 7.07 -8.46 -1.20
N LEU A 163 7.35 -7.18 -1.02
CA LEU A 163 6.89 -6.39 0.13
C LEU A 163 5.83 -5.38 -0.33
N ILE A 164 4.72 -5.36 0.38
CA ILE A 164 3.62 -4.42 0.16
C ILE A 164 3.52 -3.51 1.38
N TYR A 165 3.51 -2.19 1.15
CA TYR A 165 3.39 -1.17 2.17
C TYR A 165 2.11 -0.38 1.92
N ASP A 166 1.15 -0.47 2.85
CA ASP A 166 -0.10 0.29 2.80
C ASP A 166 0.01 1.52 3.71
N GLU A 167 0.14 2.70 3.10
CA GLU A 167 0.28 4.01 3.76
C GLU A 167 1.32 3.99 4.90
N PRO A 168 2.60 3.66 4.62
CA PRO A 168 3.61 3.40 5.66
C PRO A 168 4.00 4.64 6.47
N PHE A 169 3.73 5.84 5.97
CA PHE A 169 4.17 7.12 6.54
C PHE A 169 3.11 7.81 7.40
N VAL A 170 1.84 7.44 7.24
CA VAL A 170 0.70 8.10 7.90
C VAL A 170 0.80 8.05 9.42
N GLY A 171 0.62 9.21 10.07
CA GLY A 171 0.59 9.35 11.51
C GLY A 171 1.97 9.26 12.21
N LEU A 172 3.06 9.33 11.46
CA LEU A 172 4.41 9.39 11.99
C LEU A 172 4.90 10.84 12.12
N ASP A 173 5.73 11.08 13.13
CA ASP A 173 6.51 12.29 13.21
C ASP A 173 7.62 12.31 12.12
N PRO A 174 8.20 13.46 11.76
CA PRO A 174 9.18 13.56 10.68
C PRO A 174 10.41 12.68 10.84
N ILE A 175 10.88 12.46 12.09
CA ILE A 175 12.05 11.61 12.35
C ILE A 175 11.69 10.14 12.11
N SER A 176 10.57 9.68 12.67
CA SER A 176 10.06 8.32 12.48
C SER A 176 9.77 8.04 11.00
N MET A 177 9.21 9.02 10.28
CA MET A 177 8.96 8.92 8.84
C MET A 177 10.26 8.73 8.06
N GLY A 178 11.27 9.58 8.29
CA GLY A 178 12.59 9.44 7.67
C GLY A 178 13.24 8.08 7.93
N VAL A 179 13.05 7.52 9.13
CA VAL A 179 13.54 6.16 9.47
C VAL A 179 12.82 5.10 8.62
N ILE A 180 11.49 5.18 8.44
CA ILE A 180 10.75 4.22 7.62
C ILE A 180 11.15 4.34 6.14
N VAL A 181 11.28 5.56 5.60
CA VAL A 181 11.77 5.80 4.24
C VAL A 181 13.12 5.12 4.01
N ARG A 182 14.07 5.35 4.94
CA ARG A 182 15.40 4.72 4.90
C ARG A 182 15.31 3.20 4.94
N LEU A 183 14.53 2.63 5.85
CA LEU A 183 14.38 1.17 5.97
C LEU A 183 13.78 0.54 4.71
N ILE A 184 12.79 1.17 4.07
CA ILE A 184 12.23 0.69 2.80
C ILE A 184 13.31 0.62 1.72
N ARG A 185 14.13 1.68 1.62
CA ARG A 185 15.25 1.73 0.66
C ARG A 185 16.30 0.67 0.96
N GLU A 186 16.79 0.60 2.21
CA GLU A 186 17.83 -0.35 2.63
C GLU A 186 17.40 -1.81 2.42
N LEU A 187 16.13 -2.15 2.72
CA LEU A 187 15.59 -3.49 2.47
C LEU A 187 15.58 -3.82 0.96
N ASN A 188 15.18 -2.87 0.12
CA ASN A 188 15.20 -3.07 -1.32
C ASN A 188 16.63 -3.24 -1.86
N GLU A 189 17.56 -2.36 -1.48
CA GLU A 189 18.94 -2.36 -1.96
C GLU A 189 19.73 -3.59 -1.46
N THR A 190 19.53 -3.95 -0.18
CA THR A 190 20.31 -5.03 0.45
C THR A 190 19.77 -6.42 0.13
N LEU A 191 18.44 -6.58 0.12
CA LEU A 191 17.78 -7.87 -0.08
C LEU A 191 17.32 -8.09 -1.52
N GLY A 192 17.36 -7.07 -2.38
CA GLY A 192 16.83 -7.13 -3.75
C GLY A 192 15.32 -7.39 -3.80
N VAL A 193 14.60 -7.14 -2.70
CA VAL A 193 13.18 -7.43 -2.60
C VAL A 193 12.34 -6.48 -3.46
N THR A 194 11.40 -7.02 -4.22
CA THR A 194 10.45 -6.19 -4.96
C THR A 194 9.49 -5.51 -3.98
N SER A 195 9.20 -4.23 -4.16
CA SER A 195 8.38 -3.45 -3.24
C SER A 195 7.26 -2.70 -3.95
N ILE A 196 6.05 -2.73 -3.37
CA ILE A 196 4.94 -1.85 -3.72
C ILE A 196 4.66 -0.95 -2.53
N VAL A 197 4.74 0.36 -2.72
CA VAL A 197 4.40 1.35 -1.70
C VAL A 197 3.17 2.11 -2.14
N VAL A 198 2.10 1.93 -1.40
CA VAL A 198 0.86 2.70 -1.60
C VAL A 198 0.88 3.86 -0.63
N SER A 199 0.87 5.09 -1.14
CA SER A 199 0.79 6.29 -0.30
C SER A 199 0.29 7.51 -1.08
N HIS A 200 -0.10 8.54 -0.36
CA HIS A 200 -0.35 9.88 -0.89
C HIS A 200 0.79 10.87 -0.57
N ASP A 201 1.82 10.43 0.15
CA ASP A 201 2.99 11.23 0.52
C ASP A 201 3.98 11.29 -0.66
N VAL A 202 3.84 12.33 -1.49
CA VAL A 202 4.58 12.46 -2.75
C VAL A 202 6.07 12.66 -2.51
N GLU A 203 6.44 13.49 -1.54
CA GLU A 203 7.84 13.86 -1.26
C GLU A 203 8.66 12.64 -0.84
N GLU A 204 8.15 11.83 0.08
CA GLU A 204 8.81 10.62 0.56
C GLU A 204 8.95 9.59 -0.56
N LEU A 205 7.87 9.36 -1.32
CA LEU A 205 7.88 8.42 -2.43
C LEU A 205 8.86 8.84 -3.52
N ALA A 206 8.98 10.14 -3.80
CA ALA A 206 9.91 10.65 -4.81
C ALA A 206 11.38 10.33 -4.46
N THR A 207 11.69 10.13 -3.18
CA THR A 207 13.06 9.81 -2.75
C THR A 207 13.45 8.35 -2.89
N ILE A 208 12.47 7.43 -2.99
CA ILE A 208 12.72 5.97 -2.95
C ILE A 208 12.17 5.21 -4.15
N ALA A 209 11.12 5.71 -4.82
CA ALA A 209 10.46 4.97 -5.89
C ALA A 209 11.26 5.00 -7.20
N HIS A 210 11.43 3.83 -7.81
CA HIS A 210 11.99 3.69 -9.15
C HIS A 210 10.94 3.93 -10.23
N ARG A 211 9.69 3.59 -9.93
CA ARG A 211 8.53 3.75 -10.80
C ARG A 211 7.31 4.16 -9.99
N SER A 212 6.47 5.02 -10.57
CA SER A 212 5.26 5.52 -9.92
C SER A 212 4.07 5.42 -10.86
N TYR A 213 2.92 5.09 -10.30
CA TYR A 213 1.61 5.11 -10.94
C TYR A 213 0.70 6.05 -10.17
N LEU A 214 0.06 6.99 -10.86
CA LEU A 214 -0.95 7.85 -10.26
C LEU A 214 -2.34 7.35 -10.64
N LEU A 215 -3.11 6.97 -9.63
CA LEU A 215 -4.51 6.58 -9.75
C LEU A 215 -5.43 7.78 -9.55
N SER A 216 -6.36 7.98 -10.48
CA SER A 216 -7.44 8.94 -10.36
C SER A 216 -8.64 8.42 -11.14
N GLU A 217 -9.85 8.62 -10.61
CA GLU A 217 -11.12 8.23 -11.25
C GLU A 217 -11.13 6.77 -11.76
N GLY A 218 -10.58 5.88 -10.97
CA GLY A 218 -10.53 4.44 -11.28
C GLY A 218 -9.56 4.04 -12.39
N ARG A 219 -8.64 4.90 -12.80
CA ARG A 219 -7.68 4.67 -13.89
C ARG A 219 -6.26 5.09 -13.50
N VAL A 220 -5.28 4.55 -14.19
CA VAL A 220 -3.92 5.08 -14.16
C VAL A 220 -3.86 6.30 -15.09
N VAL A 221 -3.75 7.50 -14.50
CA VAL A 221 -3.69 8.76 -15.27
C VAL A 221 -2.27 9.15 -15.68
N ALA A 222 -1.27 8.64 -14.94
CA ALA A 222 0.15 8.78 -15.29
C ALA A 222 0.95 7.59 -14.73
N ALA A 223 2.03 7.25 -15.45
CA ALA A 223 3.03 6.27 -15.03
C ALA A 223 4.41 6.72 -15.52
N GLY A 224 5.44 6.50 -14.70
CA GLY A 224 6.82 6.89 -15.01
C GLY A 224 7.66 6.94 -13.75
N THR A 225 8.84 7.59 -13.83
CA THR A 225 9.61 7.92 -12.62
C THR A 225 8.94 9.06 -11.86
N PRO A 226 9.25 9.27 -10.58
CA PRO A 226 8.74 10.43 -9.83
C PRO A 226 9.04 11.77 -10.54
N GLU A 227 10.22 11.92 -11.13
CA GLU A 227 10.64 13.12 -11.85
C GLU A 227 9.83 13.33 -13.13
N GLU A 228 9.50 12.26 -13.85
CA GLU A 228 8.64 12.33 -15.05
C GLU A 228 7.22 12.77 -14.67
N LEU A 229 6.68 12.25 -13.54
CA LEU A 229 5.37 12.65 -13.04
C LEU A 229 5.38 14.13 -12.60
N ALA A 230 6.43 14.58 -11.89
CA ALA A 230 6.57 15.97 -11.46
C ALA A 230 6.62 16.96 -12.63
N ARG A 231 7.16 16.54 -13.79
CA ARG A 231 7.22 17.35 -15.02
C ARG A 231 6.00 17.20 -15.92
N SER A 232 4.99 16.42 -15.49
CA SER A 232 3.82 16.15 -16.32
C SER A 232 3.01 17.42 -16.63
N GLY A 233 2.67 17.63 -17.88
CA GLY A 233 1.76 18.68 -18.32
C GLY A 233 0.28 18.41 -18.03
N LYS A 234 -0.08 17.21 -17.59
CA LYS A 234 -1.48 16.84 -17.28
C LYS A 234 -1.96 17.57 -16.03
N PRO A 235 -3.07 18.34 -16.07
CA PRO A 235 -3.52 19.14 -14.94
C PRO A 235 -3.75 18.35 -13.64
N VAL A 236 -4.36 17.16 -13.72
CA VAL A 236 -4.62 16.29 -12.56
C VAL A 236 -3.33 15.75 -11.93
N VAL A 237 -2.32 15.43 -12.74
CA VAL A 237 -1.01 14.97 -12.26
C VAL A 237 -0.29 16.12 -11.55
N ARG A 238 -0.26 17.30 -12.20
CA ARG A 238 0.36 18.49 -11.62
C ARG A 238 -0.29 18.89 -10.30
N GLN A 239 -1.62 18.91 -10.23
CA GLN A 239 -2.35 19.23 -9.00
C GLN A 239 -1.95 18.27 -7.86
N PHE A 240 -1.94 16.96 -8.13
CA PHE A 240 -1.58 15.96 -7.13
C PHE A 240 -0.11 16.07 -6.70
N MET A 241 0.82 16.17 -7.65
CA MET A 241 2.26 16.23 -7.37
C MET A 241 2.67 17.50 -6.63
N SER A 242 1.97 18.62 -6.82
CA SER A 242 2.25 19.90 -6.14
C SER A 242 1.39 20.17 -4.91
N GLY A 243 0.38 19.33 -4.64
CA GLY A 243 -0.58 19.58 -3.55
C GLY A 243 -1.44 20.82 -3.77
N ALA A 244 -1.62 21.29 -5.01
CA ALA A 244 -2.38 22.51 -5.29
C ALA A 244 -3.87 22.32 -4.95
N ALA A 245 -4.44 23.30 -4.24
CA ALA A 245 -5.86 23.29 -3.88
C ALA A 245 -6.77 23.41 -5.12
N ASP A 246 -6.34 24.21 -6.10
CA ASP A 246 -7.08 24.45 -7.34
C ASP A 246 -6.64 23.48 -8.44
N GLY A 247 -7.63 22.88 -9.14
CA GLY A 247 -7.35 21.96 -10.24
C GLY A 247 -8.55 21.08 -10.60
N PRO A 248 -8.32 20.04 -11.42
CA PRO A 248 -9.38 19.13 -11.87
C PRO A 248 -10.07 18.36 -10.74
N VAL A 249 -9.37 18.09 -9.63
CA VAL A 249 -9.99 17.53 -8.43
C VAL A 249 -10.61 18.70 -7.66
N PRO A 250 -11.95 18.81 -7.62
CA PRO A 250 -12.62 19.98 -7.07
C PRO A 250 -12.50 20.02 -5.54
N PHE A 251 -12.33 21.21 -5.00
CA PHE A 251 -12.42 21.46 -3.55
C PHE A 251 -13.86 21.31 -3.03
N HIS A 252 -14.84 21.80 -3.82
CA HIS A 252 -16.24 21.75 -3.42
C HIS A 252 -16.90 20.43 -3.82
N PHE A 253 -17.63 19.83 -2.89
CA PHE A 253 -18.58 18.79 -3.24
C PHE A 253 -19.73 19.42 -4.07
N PRO A 254 -20.19 18.78 -5.15
CA PRO A 254 -21.27 19.32 -5.97
C PRO A 254 -22.52 19.64 -5.14
N ALA A 255 -22.93 20.89 -5.19
CA ALA A 255 -24.11 21.39 -4.51
C ALA A 255 -24.87 22.34 -5.44
N GLY A 256 -26.14 22.63 -5.11
CA GLY A 256 -26.93 23.66 -5.76
C GLY A 256 -26.38 25.08 -5.47
N ASP A 257 -27.08 26.08 -5.95
CA ASP A 257 -26.73 27.48 -5.66
C ASP A 257 -26.93 27.78 -4.16
N LEU A 258 -25.85 28.10 -3.48
CA LEU A 258 -25.86 28.45 -2.05
C LEU A 258 -26.88 29.56 -1.70
N ALA A 259 -27.01 30.58 -2.57
CA ALA A 259 -27.97 31.67 -2.34
C ALA A 259 -29.42 31.16 -2.40
N ALA A 260 -29.71 30.20 -3.32
CA ALA A 260 -31.03 29.60 -3.40
C ALA A 260 -31.34 28.74 -2.17
N ASP A 261 -30.35 28.00 -1.67
CA ASP A 261 -30.48 27.15 -0.49
C ASP A 261 -30.69 27.98 0.78
N ILE A 262 -29.93 29.08 0.95
CA ILE A 262 -30.03 29.96 2.12
C ILE A 262 -31.32 30.77 2.09
N LEU A 263 -31.76 31.26 0.92
CA LEU A 263 -32.94 32.13 0.79
C LEU A 263 -34.25 31.33 0.65
N GLY A 264 -34.19 29.99 0.75
CA GLY A 264 -35.37 29.14 0.63
C GLY A 264 -36.01 29.13 -0.76
N ARG A 265 -35.29 29.55 -1.78
CA ARG A 265 -35.66 29.43 -3.19
C ARG A 265 -35.20 28.07 -3.75
N ALA A 266 -35.53 26.98 -3.05
CA ALA A 266 -35.29 25.65 -3.55
C ALA A 266 -36.14 25.41 -4.80
N GLN A 267 -35.56 25.54 -5.99
CA GLN A 267 -36.12 24.89 -7.16
C GLN A 267 -36.05 23.38 -6.88
N GLN A 268 -37.23 22.71 -7.03
CA GLN A 268 -37.35 21.25 -7.01
C GLN A 268 -36.68 20.64 -8.24
N ASP A 269 -35.39 20.88 -8.46
CA ASP A 269 -34.61 20.10 -9.40
C ASP A 269 -33.95 18.95 -8.63
N LYS A 270 -34.51 17.78 -8.91
CA LYS A 270 -34.06 16.48 -8.40
C LYS A 270 -32.53 16.42 -8.50
N LEU A 271 -31.84 16.54 -7.38
CA LEU A 271 -30.47 16.06 -7.25
C LEU A 271 -30.39 14.67 -7.89
N PRO A 272 -29.45 14.46 -8.80
CA PRO A 272 -29.15 13.07 -9.18
C PRO A 272 -28.77 12.40 -7.86
N ARG A 273 -29.51 11.37 -7.47
CA ARG A 273 -29.20 10.52 -6.33
C ARG A 273 -27.84 9.91 -6.59
N GLY A 274 -26.82 10.70 -6.41
CA GLY A 274 -25.42 10.33 -6.36
C GLY A 274 -25.24 9.56 -5.07
N ARG A 275 -25.20 8.34 -5.25
CA ARG A 275 -25.02 7.18 -4.43
C ARG A 275 -23.83 7.38 -3.51
N LEU A 276 -24.09 7.41 -2.23
CA LEU A 276 -23.10 7.16 -1.18
C LEU A 276 -22.52 5.77 -1.29
#